data_c780c4c56f7fe77a4c51ff66a9e7e7c0
#
_entry.id   c780c4c56f7fe77a4c51ff66a9e7e7c0
#
_cell.length_a   1.000
_cell.length_b   1.000
_cell.length_c   1.000
_cell.angle_alpha   90.00
_cell.angle_beta   90.00
_cell.angle_gamma   90.00
#
_symmetry.space_group_name_H-M   'P 1'
#
loop_
_entity.id
_entity.type
_entity.pdbx_description
1 polymer ?
#
loop_
_entity_poly.entity_id
_entity_poly.type
_entity_poly.pdbx_seq_one_letter_code
_entity_poly.pdbx_strand_id
1 'polypeptide(L)'
;MIRFTVLDSPLGGLLAVRDDGGLTGLYLPTGRHVVSPHSTWRRADADFDEERGQLTEYFAGTRMDFELTLNAAGTPFQLAVWSALREIPYGQTTSYGKIAAAMGRPDAARAVGWANGQNPIPIIVPCHRVIGADGTLTGYGGGLPAKRWLLAHEAEHAGLTLL
;
A
#
# COMPACT_ATOMS: atom_id res chain seq x y z
N MET A 1 -3.95 12.35 -19.20
CA MET A 1 -4.66 11.10 -19.57
C MET A 1 -4.36 10.02 -18.56
N ILE A 2 -5.38 9.33 -18.10
CA ILE A 2 -5.23 8.23 -17.14
C ILE A 2 -4.87 6.95 -17.90
N ARG A 3 -3.83 6.28 -17.44
CA ARG A 3 -3.29 5.04 -18.01
C ARG A 3 -3.31 3.93 -16.97
N PHE A 4 -3.39 2.70 -17.42
CA PHE A 4 -3.39 1.55 -16.51
C PHE A 4 -2.64 0.37 -17.09
N THR A 5 -2.30 -0.56 -16.24
CA THR A 5 -1.85 -1.90 -16.59
C THR A 5 -2.26 -2.88 -15.50
N VAL A 6 -2.06 -4.16 -15.75
CA VAL A 6 -2.23 -5.21 -14.74
C VAL A 6 -0.87 -5.84 -14.50
N LEU A 7 -0.46 -5.89 -13.23
CA LEU A 7 0.83 -6.43 -12.81
C LEU A 7 0.61 -7.77 -12.12
N ASP A 8 1.32 -8.80 -12.58
CA ASP A 8 1.24 -10.12 -11.96
C ASP A 8 1.88 -10.10 -10.57
N SER A 9 1.26 -10.81 -9.62
CA SER A 9 1.78 -10.94 -8.27
C SER A 9 1.28 -12.22 -7.61
N PRO A 10 1.92 -12.64 -6.48
CA PRO A 10 1.39 -13.74 -5.68
C PRO A 10 -0.02 -13.50 -5.12
N LEU A 11 -0.46 -12.26 -5.10
CA LEU A 11 -1.81 -11.88 -4.65
C LEU A 11 -2.81 -11.77 -5.80
N GLY A 12 -2.42 -12.15 -7.02
CA GLY A 12 -3.23 -12.01 -8.22
C GLY A 12 -2.81 -10.79 -9.04
N GLY A 13 -3.60 -10.48 -10.07
CA GLY A 13 -3.33 -9.33 -10.93
C GLY A 13 -3.62 -8.02 -10.22
N LEU A 14 -2.60 -7.17 -10.07
CA LEU A 14 -2.73 -5.85 -9.46
C LEU A 14 -3.03 -4.82 -10.55
N LEU A 15 -4.14 -4.10 -10.42
CA LEU A 15 -4.46 -3.01 -11.34
C LEU A 15 -3.68 -1.77 -10.91
N ALA A 16 -2.73 -1.35 -11.73
CA ALA A 16 -1.96 -0.13 -11.51
C ALA A 16 -2.51 0.99 -12.39
N VAL A 17 -2.66 2.17 -11.80
CA VAL A 17 -3.23 3.35 -12.47
C VAL A 17 -2.31 4.54 -12.26
N ARG A 18 -2.10 5.31 -13.31
CA ARG A 18 -1.28 6.52 -13.23
C ARG A 18 -1.82 7.64 -14.09
N ASP A 19 -1.44 8.85 -13.75
CA ASP A 19 -1.55 10.03 -14.59
C ASP A 19 -0.15 10.59 -14.90
N ASP A 20 -0.08 11.80 -15.44
CA ASP A 20 1.21 12.40 -15.78
C ASP A 20 2.03 12.81 -14.54
N GLY A 21 1.39 12.91 -13.38
CA GLY A 21 2.04 13.24 -12.11
C GLY A 21 2.65 12.05 -11.38
N GLY A 22 2.27 10.83 -11.73
CA GLY A 22 2.76 9.61 -11.09
C GLY A 22 1.70 8.56 -10.88
N LEU A 23 2.02 7.56 -10.07
CA LEU A 23 1.09 6.46 -9.73
C LEU A 23 -0.02 6.99 -8.84
N THR A 24 -1.27 6.77 -9.25
CA THR A 24 -2.45 7.24 -8.51
C THR A 24 -3.20 6.13 -7.80
N GLY A 25 -3.01 4.88 -8.21
CA GLY A 25 -3.71 3.75 -7.60
C GLY A 25 -3.02 2.43 -7.87
N LEU A 26 -3.23 1.50 -6.93
CA LEU A 26 -2.82 0.10 -7.05
C LEU A 26 -3.90 -0.73 -6.35
N TYR A 27 -4.61 -1.56 -7.11
CA TYR A 27 -5.80 -2.24 -6.61
C TYR A 27 -5.63 -3.74 -6.68
N LEU A 28 -5.86 -4.41 -5.55
CA LEU A 28 -5.85 -5.86 -5.49
C LEU A 28 -7.15 -6.41 -6.10
N PRO A 29 -7.13 -7.66 -6.62
CA PRO A 29 -8.32 -8.28 -7.20
C PRO A 29 -9.31 -8.79 -6.15
N THR A 30 -9.01 -8.63 -4.86
CA THR A 30 -9.80 -9.11 -3.72
C THR A 30 -10.08 -7.98 -2.74
N GLY A 31 -11.04 -8.19 -1.84
CA GLY A 31 -11.37 -7.25 -0.79
C GLY A 31 -12.46 -6.26 -1.18
N ARG A 32 -12.53 -5.14 -0.45
CA ARG A 32 -13.63 -4.16 -0.57
C ARG A 32 -13.44 -3.15 -1.70
N HIS A 33 -12.21 -2.95 -2.13
CA HIS A 33 -11.85 -1.90 -3.11
C HIS A 33 -11.41 -2.52 -4.44
N VAL A 34 -12.17 -3.49 -4.92
CA VAL A 34 -11.93 -4.04 -6.26
C VAL A 34 -12.36 -3.01 -7.30
N VAL A 35 -11.44 -2.66 -8.17
CA VAL A 35 -11.65 -1.65 -9.22
C VAL A 35 -11.41 -2.28 -10.58
N SER A 36 -12.30 -1.96 -11.51
CA SER A 36 -12.12 -2.32 -12.94
C SER A 36 -11.70 -1.09 -13.72
N PRO A 37 -10.92 -1.26 -14.80
CA PRO A 37 -10.51 -0.13 -15.62
C PRO A 37 -11.72 0.65 -16.17
N HIS A 38 -11.67 1.97 -16.03
CA HIS A 38 -12.68 2.84 -16.60
C HIS A 38 -12.54 2.87 -18.14
N SER A 39 -13.65 3.02 -18.85
CA SER A 39 -13.66 3.00 -20.33
C SER A 39 -12.83 4.11 -20.96
N THR A 40 -12.58 5.21 -20.22
CA THR A 40 -11.77 6.34 -20.69
C THR A 40 -10.29 6.17 -20.43
N TRP A 41 -9.89 5.15 -19.67
CA TRP A 41 -8.49 4.90 -19.38
C TRP A 41 -7.82 4.16 -20.53
N ARG A 42 -6.54 4.47 -20.76
CA ARG A 42 -5.76 3.82 -21.80
C ARG A 42 -4.82 2.78 -21.18
N ARG A 43 -4.84 1.57 -21.72
CA ARG A 43 -3.84 0.58 -21.32
C ARG A 43 -2.48 0.97 -21.91
N ALA A 44 -1.45 0.98 -21.06
CA ALA A 44 -0.10 1.42 -21.44
C ALA A 44 0.94 0.65 -20.63
N ASP A 45 1.14 -0.62 -20.95
CA ASP A 45 2.00 -1.53 -20.16
C ASP A 45 3.43 -1.00 -19.98
N ALA A 46 4.02 -0.41 -21.03
CA ALA A 46 5.37 0.09 -20.99
C ALA A 46 5.56 1.29 -20.06
N ASP A 47 4.50 2.02 -19.75
CA ASP A 47 4.55 3.19 -18.87
C ASP A 47 4.66 2.81 -17.39
N PHE A 48 4.64 1.51 -17.07
CA PHE A 48 4.69 0.97 -15.71
C PHE A 48 5.92 0.08 -15.46
N ASP A 49 6.98 0.24 -16.25
CA ASP A 49 8.17 -0.61 -16.13
C ASP A 49 8.85 -0.49 -14.76
N GLU A 50 8.93 0.71 -14.20
CA GLU A 50 9.51 0.92 -12.86
C GLU A 50 8.67 0.24 -11.79
N GLU A 51 7.35 0.43 -11.83
CA GLU A 51 6.41 -0.17 -10.89
C GLU A 51 6.46 -1.68 -10.97
N ARG A 52 6.46 -2.23 -12.17
CA ARG A 52 6.54 -3.68 -12.40
C ARG A 52 7.85 -4.24 -11.86
N GLY A 53 8.97 -3.60 -12.16
CA GLY A 53 10.28 -4.06 -11.71
C GLY A 53 10.41 -4.06 -10.20
N GLN A 54 10.00 -2.98 -9.56
CA GLN A 54 10.11 -2.85 -8.11
C GLN A 54 9.15 -3.78 -7.36
N LEU A 55 7.92 -3.95 -7.84
CA LEU A 55 6.99 -4.89 -7.24
C LEU A 55 7.45 -6.33 -7.42
N THR A 56 8.01 -6.68 -8.58
CA THR A 56 8.61 -8.00 -8.79
C THR A 56 9.72 -8.27 -7.78
N GLU A 57 10.60 -7.31 -7.55
CA GLU A 57 11.67 -7.43 -6.55
C GLU A 57 11.10 -7.53 -5.12
N TYR A 58 10.07 -6.75 -4.81
CA TYR A 58 9.42 -6.81 -3.50
C TYR A 58 8.85 -8.21 -3.24
N PHE A 59 8.11 -8.76 -4.18
CA PHE A 59 7.51 -10.09 -4.00
C PHE A 59 8.56 -11.21 -4.02
N ALA A 60 9.72 -10.98 -4.64
CA ALA A 60 10.85 -11.91 -4.57
C ALA A 60 11.62 -11.81 -3.25
N GLY A 61 11.32 -10.84 -2.41
CA GLY A 61 12.01 -10.63 -1.13
C GLY A 61 13.33 -9.88 -1.24
N THR A 62 13.62 -9.27 -2.39
CA THR A 62 14.88 -8.57 -2.64
C THR A 62 14.78 -7.06 -2.56
N ARG A 63 13.57 -6.51 -2.42
CA ARG A 63 13.35 -5.07 -2.26
C ARG A 63 12.49 -4.79 -1.03
N MET A 64 12.92 -3.83 -0.22
CA MET A 64 12.25 -3.44 1.01
C MET A 64 11.59 -2.07 0.93
N ASP A 65 12.12 -1.17 0.09
CA ASP A 65 11.61 0.19 -0.09
C ASP A 65 11.30 0.45 -1.55
N PHE A 66 10.32 1.29 -1.79
CA PHE A 66 9.94 1.69 -3.14
C PHE A 66 10.42 3.11 -3.45
N GLU A 67 11.00 3.28 -4.64
CA GLU A 67 11.46 4.56 -5.18
C GLU A 67 10.61 4.91 -6.40
N LEU A 68 9.35 5.27 -6.15
CA LEU A 68 8.37 5.54 -7.18
C LEU A 68 7.74 6.91 -6.96
N THR A 69 7.41 7.59 -8.05
CA THR A 69 6.66 8.83 -7.97
C THR A 69 5.18 8.51 -7.78
N LEU A 70 4.63 8.96 -6.65
CA LEU A 70 3.24 8.75 -6.29
C LEU A 70 2.45 10.05 -6.43
N ASN A 71 1.22 9.95 -6.89
CA ASN A 71 0.32 11.10 -7.06
C ASN A 71 -1.09 10.76 -6.59
N ALA A 72 -1.20 10.25 -5.36
CA ALA A 72 -2.49 9.91 -4.77
C ALA A 72 -3.31 11.17 -4.49
N ALA A 73 -4.60 11.12 -4.80
CA ALA A 73 -5.54 12.18 -4.45
C ALA A 73 -6.15 11.88 -3.08
N GLY A 74 -6.23 12.90 -2.23
CA GLY A 74 -6.83 12.76 -0.91
C GLY A 74 -6.94 14.11 -0.20
N THR A 75 -7.61 14.11 0.94
CA THR A 75 -7.67 15.29 1.81
C THR A 75 -6.30 15.55 2.44
N PRO A 76 -6.05 16.75 2.97
CA PRO A 76 -4.80 17.02 3.69
C PRO A 76 -4.54 16.01 4.82
N PHE A 77 -5.57 15.62 5.56
CA PHE A 77 -5.42 14.63 6.63
C PHE A 77 -5.06 13.25 6.08
N GLN A 78 -5.74 12.80 5.02
CA GLN A 78 -5.43 11.52 4.37
C GLN A 78 -3.99 11.50 3.85
N LEU A 79 -3.57 12.56 3.16
CA LEU A 79 -2.20 12.65 2.65
C LEU A 79 -1.17 12.61 3.78
N ALA A 80 -1.45 13.24 4.92
CA ALA A 80 -0.58 13.20 6.10
C ALA A 80 -0.50 11.79 6.68
N VAL A 81 -1.62 11.08 6.77
CA VAL A 81 -1.64 9.68 7.24
C VAL A 81 -0.84 8.79 6.30
N TRP A 82 -1.08 8.89 5.00
CA TRP A 82 -0.37 8.06 4.01
C TRP A 82 1.13 8.34 4.00
N SER A 83 1.54 9.60 4.21
CA SER A 83 2.95 9.94 4.39
C SER A 83 3.55 9.28 5.63
N ALA A 84 2.81 9.29 6.74
CA ALA A 84 3.24 8.64 7.98
C ALA A 84 3.36 7.12 7.81
N LEU A 85 2.48 6.49 7.02
CA LEU A 85 2.57 5.06 6.74
C LEU A 85 3.89 4.69 6.06
N ARG A 86 4.40 5.56 5.19
CA ARG A 86 5.65 5.30 4.48
C ARG A 86 6.87 5.29 5.39
N GLU A 87 6.75 5.84 6.59
CA GLU A 87 7.82 5.81 7.58
C GLU A 87 7.88 4.51 8.39
N ILE A 88 6.88 3.63 8.26
CA ILE A 88 6.89 2.33 8.96
C ILE A 88 7.90 1.42 8.27
N PRO A 89 8.95 0.98 8.99
CA PRO A 89 9.99 0.15 8.36
C PRO A 89 9.46 -1.21 7.90
N TYR A 90 10.09 -1.72 6.85
CA TYR A 90 9.84 -3.07 6.35
C TYR A 90 9.98 -4.11 7.47
N GLY A 91 9.04 -5.03 7.53
CA GLY A 91 9.04 -6.09 8.54
C GLY A 91 8.58 -5.66 9.93
N GLN A 92 8.16 -4.42 10.09
CA GLN A 92 7.66 -3.89 11.36
C GLN A 92 6.18 -3.56 11.28
N THR A 93 5.53 -3.48 12.43
CA THR A 93 4.13 -3.10 12.56
C THR A 93 3.99 -1.97 13.57
N THR A 94 2.89 -1.24 13.45
CA THR A 94 2.51 -0.20 14.40
C THR A 94 1.00 -0.24 14.61
N SER A 95 0.48 0.63 15.47
CA SER A 95 -0.95 0.75 15.73
C SER A 95 -1.49 2.10 15.25
N TYR A 96 -2.81 2.18 15.09
CA TYR A 96 -3.46 3.44 14.71
C TYR A 96 -3.19 4.54 15.75
N GLY A 97 -3.21 4.18 17.02
CA GLY A 97 -2.94 5.12 18.12
C GLY A 97 -1.52 5.66 18.09
N LYS A 98 -0.53 4.81 17.77
CA LYS A 98 0.87 5.25 17.67
C LYS A 98 1.07 6.21 16.49
N ILE A 99 0.43 5.95 15.36
CA ILE A 99 0.47 6.87 14.22
C ILE A 99 -0.16 8.21 14.60
N ALA A 100 -1.35 8.17 15.22
CA ALA A 100 -2.04 9.39 15.64
C ALA A 100 -1.18 10.22 16.60
N ALA A 101 -0.55 9.58 17.58
CA ALA A 101 0.35 10.24 18.54
C ALA A 101 1.54 10.87 17.81
N ALA A 102 2.15 10.16 16.88
CA ALA A 102 3.28 10.67 16.10
C ALA A 102 2.90 11.87 15.22
N MET A 103 1.63 11.96 14.80
CA MET A 103 1.10 13.09 14.04
C MET A 103 0.70 14.28 14.95
N GLY A 104 0.89 14.16 16.25
CA GLY A 104 0.48 15.18 17.21
C GLY A 104 -1.03 15.21 17.50
N ARG A 105 -1.73 14.12 17.18
CA ARG A 105 -3.19 13.98 17.37
C ARG A 105 -3.51 12.65 18.07
N PRO A 106 -3.11 12.50 19.35
CA PRO A 106 -3.26 11.20 20.04
C PRO A 106 -4.70 10.71 20.18
N ASP A 107 -5.68 11.59 20.07
CA ASP A 107 -7.10 11.26 20.11
C ASP A 107 -7.72 10.91 18.73
N ALA A 108 -6.91 10.95 17.66
CA ALA A 108 -7.38 10.76 16.29
C ALA A 108 -7.18 9.33 15.76
N ALA A 109 -7.00 8.33 16.62
CA ALA A 109 -6.73 6.96 16.18
C ALA A 109 -7.80 6.40 15.24
N ARG A 110 -9.07 6.69 15.50
CA ARG A 110 -10.19 6.23 14.65
C ARG A 110 -10.15 6.90 13.28
N ALA A 111 -9.86 8.20 13.22
CA ALA A 111 -9.72 8.92 11.96
C ALA A 111 -8.51 8.43 11.15
N VAL A 112 -7.41 8.10 11.83
CA VAL A 112 -6.23 7.48 11.21
C VAL A 112 -6.61 6.13 10.62
N GLY A 113 -7.37 5.31 11.35
CA GLY A 113 -7.85 4.01 10.85
C GLY A 113 -8.70 4.15 9.60
N TRP A 114 -9.58 5.14 9.57
CA TRP A 114 -10.39 5.42 8.39
C TRP A 114 -9.53 5.81 7.18
N ALA A 115 -8.59 6.75 7.38
CA ALA A 115 -7.69 7.20 6.32
C ALA A 115 -6.79 6.06 5.82
N ASN A 116 -6.32 5.21 6.74
CA ASN A 116 -5.55 4.01 6.41
C ASN A 116 -6.34 3.10 5.46
N GLY A 117 -7.62 2.91 5.72
CA GLY A 117 -8.51 2.09 4.89
C GLY A 117 -8.81 2.70 3.52
N GLN A 118 -8.59 4.00 3.35
CA GLN A 118 -8.83 4.71 2.09
C GLN A 118 -7.57 4.85 1.23
N ASN A 119 -6.44 4.28 1.65
CA ASN A 119 -5.19 4.34 0.91
C ASN A 119 -5.37 3.76 -0.50
N PRO A 120 -5.15 4.56 -1.57
CA PRO A 120 -5.34 4.08 -2.94
C PRO A 120 -4.14 3.31 -3.50
N ILE A 121 -3.00 3.30 -2.81
CA ILE A 121 -1.76 2.67 -3.29
C ILE A 121 -1.21 1.69 -2.24
N PRO A 122 -1.97 0.63 -1.90
CA PRO A 122 -1.51 -0.34 -0.90
C PRO A 122 -0.20 -1.01 -1.35
N ILE A 123 0.48 -1.66 -0.44
CA ILE A 123 1.77 -2.31 -0.61
C ILE A 123 2.90 -1.27 -0.68
N ILE A 124 2.86 -0.36 -1.64
CA ILE A 124 3.85 0.73 -1.79
C ILE A 124 3.72 1.71 -0.64
N VAL A 125 2.49 2.14 -0.33
CA VAL A 125 2.16 2.86 0.90
C VAL A 125 1.67 1.80 1.89
N PRO A 126 2.47 1.41 2.89
CA PRO A 126 2.30 0.13 3.59
C PRO A 126 1.22 0.14 4.67
N CYS A 127 -0.03 0.35 4.27
CA CYS A 127 -1.16 0.31 5.20
C CYS A 127 -1.35 -1.06 5.86
N HIS A 128 -0.79 -2.13 5.28
CA HIS A 128 -0.82 -3.47 5.89
C HIS A 128 0.01 -3.57 7.16
N ARG A 129 0.95 -2.63 7.40
CA ARG A 129 1.81 -2.61 8.60
C ARG A 129 1.12 -2.01 9.82
N VAL A 130 -0.13 -1.58 9.69
CA VAL A 130 -0.91 -1.07 10.83
C VAL A 130 -1.86 -2.17 11.31
N ILE A 131 -1.74 -2.51 12.60
CA ILE A 131 -2.54 -3.56 13.23
C ILE A 131 -3.21 -3.01 14.48
N GLY A 132 -4.12 -3.78 15.08
CA GLY A 132 -4.75 -3.40 16.35
C GLY A 132 -3.72 -3.27 17.47
N ALA A 133 -4.00 -2.43 18.46
CA ALA A 133 -3.10 -2.22 19.60
C ALA A 133 -2.86 -3.52 20.41
N ASP A 134 -3.81 -4.45 20.36
CA ASP A 134 -3.71 -5.77 20.99
C ASP A 134 -3.05 -6.83 20.09
N GLY A 135 -2.54 -6.44 18.93
CA GLY A 135 -1.88 -7.33 17.98
C GLY A 135 -2.83 -8.01 17.00
N THR A 136 -4.14 -7.77 17.07
CA THR A 136 -5.10 -8.37 16.14
C THR A 136 -5.01 -7.72 14.77
N LEU A 137 -5.29 -8.51 13.71
CA LEU A 137 -5.39 -7.99 12.35
C LEU A 137 -6.74 -7.31 12.19
N THR A 138 -6.70 -6.01 11.94
CA THR A 138 -7.87 -5.21 11.61
C THR A 138 -8.06 -5.15 10.10
N GLY A 139 -9.16 -4.56 9.63
CA GLY A 139 -9.54 -4.54 8.24
C GLY A 139 -8.45 -4.06 7.28
N TYR A 140 -8.49 -4.59 6.08
CA TYR A 140 -7.60 -4.23 4.98
C TYR A 140 -8.40 -4.18 3.68
N GLY A 141 -8.21 -3.13 2.89
CA GLY A 141 -8.98 -2.94 1.64
C GLY A 141 -8.83 -4.10 0.66
N GLY A 142 -7.66 -4.72 0.59
CA GLY A 142 -7.40 -5.90 -0.23
C GLY A 142 -7.88 -7.21 0.38
N GLY A 143 -8.41 -7.20 1.60
CA GLY A 143 -8.85 -8.38 2.34
C GLY A 143 -7.82 -8.88 3.34
N LEU A 144 -8.27 -9.49 4.43
CA LEU A 144 -7.39 -9.99 5.49
C LEU A 144 -6.42 -11.08 5.02
N PRO A 145 -6.77 -12.01 4.11
CA PRO A 145 -5.79 -12.95 3.58
C PRO A 145 -4.59 -12.28 2.92
N ALA A 146 -4.81 -11.21 2.15
CA ALA A 146 -3.73 -10.43 1.53
C ALA A 146 -2.88 -9.74 2.61
N LYS A 147 -3.50 -9.16 3.62
CA LYS A 147 -2.78 -8.53 4.73
C LYS A 147 -1.88 -9.53 5.46
N ARG A 148 -2.41 -10.70 5.79
CA ARG A 148 -1.61 -11.77 6.42
C ARG A 148 -0.44 -12.18 5.55
N TRP A 149 -0.66 -12.32 4.25
CA TRP A 149 0.38 -12.71 3.32
C TRP A 149 1.51 -11.68 3.31
N LEU A 150 1.16 -10.39 3.20
CA LEU A 150 2.14 -9.31 3.17
C LEU A 150 2.96 -9.23 4.46
N LEU A 151 2.30 -9.33 5.61
CA LEU A 151 2.99 -9.31 6.91
C LEU A 151 3.92 -10.49 7.08
N ALA A 152 3.48 -11.70 6.71
CA ALA A 152 4.30 -12.90 6.80
C ALA A 152 5.50 -12.84 5.83
N HIS A 153 5.27 -12.35 4.62
CA HIS A 153 6.30 -12.17 3.62
C HIS A 153 7.40 -11.22 4.12
N GLU A 154 7.00 -10.08 4.68
CA GLU A 154 7.95 -9.11 5.21
C GLU A 154 8.69 -9.62 6.44
N ALA A 155 8.01 -10.32 7.34
CA ALA A 155 8.64 -10.90 8.51
C ALA A 155 9.69 -11.93 8.15
N GLU A 156 9.39 -12.77 7.15
CA GLU A 156 10.33 -13.79 6.66
C GLU A 156 11.58 -13.16 6.06
N HIS A 157 11.43 -12.14 5.21
CA HIS A 157 12.55 -11.55 4.49
C HIS A 157 13.31 -10.51 5.31
N ALA A 158 12.66 -9.83 6.26
CA ALA A 158 13.35 -8.92 7.17
C ALA A 158 14.37 -9.66 8.05
N GLY A 159 14.08 -10.91 8.45
CA GLY A 159 15.01 -11.73 9.20
C GLY A 159 16.31 -12.01 8.45
N LEU A 160 16.28 -12.06 7.12
CA LEU A 160 17.46 -12.29 6.30
C LEU A 160 18.39 -11.09 6.25
N THR A 161 17.89 -9.89 6.41
CA THR A 161 18.70 -8.66 6.36
C THR A 161 19.47 -8.39 7.64
N LEU A 162 19.10 -9.05 8.73
CA LEU A 162 19.79 -8.92 10.01
C LEU A 162 20.99 -9.86 10.15
N LEU A 163 21.15 -10.72 9.18
CA LEU A 163 22.26 -11.66 9.14
C LEU A 163 23.42 -11.08 8.34
#